data_e42f92a28935869e6ef207627f8c40ad
#
_entry.id   e42f92a28935869e6ef207627f8c40ad
#
_cell.length_a   1.000
_cell.length_b   1.000
_cell.length_c   1.000
_cell.angle_alpha   90.00
_cell.angle_beta   90.00
_cell.angle_gamma   90.00
#
_symmetry.space_group_name_H-M   'P 1'
#
loop_
_entity.id
_entity.type
_entity.pdbx_description
1 polymer ?
#
loop_
_entity_poly.entity_id
_entity_poly.type
_entity_poly.pdbx_seq_one_letter_code
_entity_poly.pdbx_strand_id
1 'polypeptide(L)'
;IISGTFMKNSSHDLSFEGNDYTYASGLMLAGRQSGVSPYHLATRILQEQGNTGYGSCISGNVAGYRGYYNYYNQGAGKSGNISAVVNGMIYASRSDSDSLRPWNTRMKSIVGGAKMIGSSYINRGQSTIYYEKFDVVSSSPYWHQYMTNVMAPRSESQKAANAYSDSTKYNTGLVFTIPVYDNMPQETCTAPDGDGDPGNLLSDMYVDGHS
;
A
#
# COMPACT_ATOMS: atom_id res chain seq x y z
N ILE A 1 -12.78 0.48 8.55
CA ILE A 1 -12.03 -0.15 7.43
C ILE A 1 -11.97 -1.67 7.57
N ILE A 2 -11.58 -2.20 8.71
CA ILE A 2 -11.39 -3.65 8.89
C ILE A 2 -12.68 -4.43 9.20
N SER A 3 -13.80 -3.76 9.40
CA SER A 3 -15.11 -4.40 9.61
C SER A 3 -15.53 -5.19 8.37
N GLY A 4 -15.88 -6.46 8.54
CA GLY A 4 -16.21 -7.34 7.41
C GLY A 4 -15.00 -7.95 6.68
N THR A 5 -13.80 -7.78 7.21
CA THR A 5 -12.58 -8.40 6.67
C THR A 5 -11.98 -9.40 7.64
N PHE A 6 -10.99 -10.17 7.18
CA PHE A 6 -10.25 -11.10 8.04
C PHE A 6 -9.58 -10.43 9.24
N MET A 7 -9.30 -9.13 9.16
CA MET A 7 -8.65 -8.39 10.24
C MET A 7 -9.58 -8.05 11.41
N LYS A 8 -10.89 -8.23 11.27
CA LYS A 8 -11.84 -7.90 12.35
C LYS A 8 -11.77 -8.88 13.52
N ASN A 9 -11.83 -10.18 13.22
CA ASN A 9 -11.98 -11.23 14.21
C ASN A 9 -11.03 -12.41 13.92
N SER A 10 -9.79 -12.13 13.58
CA SER A 10 -8.81 -13.16 13.27
C SER A 10 -8.33 -13.85 14.55
N SER A 11 -8.19 -15.17 14.49
CA SER A 11 -7.47 -15.98 15.48
C SER A 11 -5.96 -16.02 15.25
N HIS A 12 -5.43 -15.18 14.37
CA HIS A 12 -4.00 -15.13 14.11
C HIS A 12 -3.23 -14.66 15.34
N ASP A 13 -2.12 -15.31 15.60
CA ASP A 13 -1.15 -14.84 16.58
C ASP A 13 -0.51 -13.53 16.08
N LEU A 14 -0.73 -12.47 16.84
CA LEU A 14 -0.22 -11.12 16.59
C LEU A 14 0.62 -10.64 17.79
N SER A 15 1.34 -11.55 18.45
CA SER A 15 2.26 -11.18 19.53
C SER A 15 3.50 -10.45 18.98
N PHE A 16 3.93 -9.43 19.74
CA PHE A 16 5.10 -8.63 19.39
C PHE A 16 5.68 -7.99 20.66
N GLU A 17 6.99 -8.14 20.87
CA GLU A 17 7.70 -7.60 22.03
C GLU A 17 7.02 -7.92 23.38
N GLY A 18 6.54 -9.17 23.52
CA GLY A 18 5.90 -9.65 24.75
C GLY A 18 4.46 -9.19 24.97
N ASN A 19 3.84 -8.52 24.00
CA ASN A 19 2.45 -8.09 24.04
C ASN A 19 1.63 -8.75 22.95
N ASP A 20 0.34 -8.96 23.24
CA ASP A 20 -0.63 -9.47 22.28
C ASP A 20 -1.43 -8.32 21.67
N TYR A 21 -1.66 -8.41 20.36
CA TYR A 21 -2.36 -7.40 19.59
C TYR A 21 -3.56 -7.98 18.84
N THR A 22 -4.55 -7.15 18.62
CA THR A 22 -5.51 -7.32 17.52
C THR A 22 -4.95 -6.66 16.27
N TYR A 23 -5.53 -6.92 15.10
CA TYR A 23 -5.14 -6.17 13.90
C TYR A 23 -5.33 -4.65 14.08
N ALA A 24 -6.40 -4.22 14.73
CA ALA A 24 -6.64 -2.79 14.99
C ALA A 24 -5.51 -2.18 15.83
N SER A 25 -5.19 -2.77 16.97
CA SER A 25 -4.12 -2.26 17.85
C SER A 25 -2.73 -2.42 17.24
N GLY A 26 -2.49 -3.50 16.50
CA GLY A 26 -1.23 -3.74 15.77
C GLY A 26 -1.01 -2.71 14.65
N LEU A 27 -2.05 -2.37 13.89
CA LEU A 27 -1.99 -1.31 12.89
C LEU A 27 -1.76 0.08 13.50
N MET A 28 -2.37 0.34 14.67
CA MET A 28 -2.10 1.58 15.42
C MET A 28 -0.64 1.64 15.90
N LEU A 29 -0.07 0.52 16.36
CA LEU A 29 1.35 0.42 16.69
C LEU A 29 2.23 0.67 15.47
N ALA A 30 1.93 -0.03 14.36
CA ALA A 30 2.66 0.12 13.10
C ALA A 30 2.65 1.56 12.59
N GLY A 31 1.50 2.22 12.67
CA GLY A 31 1.35 3.64 12.31
C GLY A 31 2.22 4.56 13.16
N ARG A 32 2.22 4.37 14.48
CA ARG A 32 3.08 5.16 15.39
C ARG A 32 4.56 4.97 15.12
N GLN A 33 4.99 3.74 14.79
CA GLN A 33 6.41 3.45 14.54
C GLN A 33 6.89 3.85 13.14
N SER A 34 6.00 3.99 12.17
CA SER A 34 6.35 4.27 10.78
C SER A 34 6.04 5.70 10.32
N GLY A 35 5.19 6.43 11.05
CA GLY A 35 4.64 7.71 10.60
C GLY A 35 3.54 7.57 9.54
N VAL A 36 3.08 6.34 9.26
CA VAL A 36 2.05 6.08 8.24
C VAL A 36 0.68 5.95 8.91
N SER A 37 -0.36 6.53 8.30
CA SER A 37 -1.73 6.40 8.79
C SER A 37 -2.12 4.92 8.94
N PRO A 38 -2.65 4.49 10.11
CA PRO A 38 -3.15 3.13 10.29
C PRO A 38 -4.26 2.75 9.30
N TYR A 39 -5.03 3.73 8.84
CA TYR A 39 -6.05 3.54 7.81
C TYR A 39 -5.42 3.20 6.46
N HIS A 40 -4.35 3.90 6.07
CA HIS A 40 -3.59 3.61 4.86
C HIS A 40 -2.98 2.20 4.93
N LEU A 41 -2.37 1.83 6.06
CA LEU A 41 -1.80 0.49 6.26
C LEU A 41 -2.87 -0.60 6.14
N ALA A 42 -4.04 -0.41 6.77
CA ALA A 42 -5.15 -1.35 6.67
C ALA A 42 -5.62 -1.53 5.23
N THR A 43 -5.82 -0.42 4.51
CA THR A 43 -6.25 -0.44 3.10
C THR A 43 -5.22 -1.14 2.22
N ARG A 44 -3.94 -0.87 2.43
CA ARG A 44 -2.86 -1.51 1.68
C ARG A 44 -2.82 -3.03 1.91
N ILE A 45 -2.97 -3.48 3.15
CA ILE A 45 -3.06 -4.92 3.44
C ILE A 45 -4.27 -5.55 2.73
N LEU A 46 -5.43 -4.91 2.78
CA LEU A 46 -6.62 -5.43 2.11
C LEU A 46 -6.47 -5.49 0.60
N GLN A 47 -5.79 -4.53 0.02
CA GLN A 47 -5.48 -4.51 -1.40
C GLN A 47 -4.55 -5.66 -1.81
N GLU A 48 -3.51 -5.89 -1.03
CA GLU A 48 -2.49 -6.89 -1.32
C GLU A 48 -2.94 -8.33 -0.99
N GLN A 49 -3.77 -8.51 0.04
CA GLN A 49 -4.15 -9.82 0.56
C GLN A 49 -5.64 -10.15 0.38
N GLY A 50 -6.45 -9.21 -0.10
CA GLY A 50 -7.90 -9.33 -0.21
C GLY A 50 -8.62 -9.31 1.14
N ASN A 51 -9.96 -9.25 1.09
CA ASN A 51 -10.79 -9.14 2.29
C ASN A 51 -10.86 -10.43 3.10
N THR A 52 -10.59 -11.58 2.47
CA THR A 52 -10.66 -12.91 3.11
C THR A 52 -9.38 -13.31 3.83
N GLY A 53 -8.24 -12.68 3.51
CA GLY A 53 -6.95 -12.99 4.12
C GLY A 53 -6.35 -14.34 3.68
N TYR A 54 -6.77 -14.87 2.54
CA TYR A 54 -6.22 -16.13 1.97
C TYR A 54 -4.97 -15.90 1.11
N GLY A 55 -4.38 -14.70 1.14
CA GLY A 55 -3.15 -14.40 0.43
C GLY A 55 -2.01 -15.35 0.83
N SER A 56 -1.32 -15.93 -0.16
CA SER A 56 -0.23 -16.88 0.09
C SER A 56 0.87 -16.27 0.96
N CYS A 57 1.17 -14.98 0.78
CA CYS A 57 2.24 -14.28 1.49
C CYS A 57 1.94 -14.05 2.99
N ILE A 58 0.72 -14.25 3.45
CA ILE A 58 0.35 -14.16 4.88
C ILE A 58 -0.08 -15.49 5.48
N SER A 59 -0.05 -16.57 4.70
CA SER A 59 -0.44 -17.91 5.17
C SER A 59 0.55 -18.51 6.18
N GLY A 60 1.83 -18.17 6.06
CA GLY A 60 2.91 -18.80 6.79
C GLY A 60 3.26 -20.22 6.28
N ASN A 61 2.70 -20.65 5.13
CA ASN A 61 2.82 -22.01 4.61
C ASN A 61 3.47 -22.11 3.21
N VAL A 62 4.13 -21.04 2.75
CA VAL A 62 4.82 -21.08 1.46
C VAL A 62 5.98 -22.09 1.53
N ALA A 63 6.03 -23.00 0.58
CA ALA A 63 7.09 -24.03 0.53
C ALA A 63 8.48 -23.40 0.51
N GLY A 64 9.38 -23.88 1.36
CA GLY A 64 10.72 -23.33 1.56
C GLY A 64 10.78 -22.08 2.45
N TYR A 65 9.64 -21.47 2.79
CA TYR A 65 9.54 -20.23 3.57
C TYR A 65 8.46 -20.31 4.66
N ARG A 66 8.27 -21.50 5.27
CA ARG A 66 7.29 -21.67 6.35
C ARG A 66 7.62 -20.76 7.53
N GLY A 67 6.58 -20.14 8.10
CA GLY A 67 6.72 -19.21 9.22
C GLY A 67 7.19 -17.81 8.85
N TYR A 68 7.33 -17.50 7.56
CA TYR A 68 7.55 -16.13 7.08
C TYR A 68 6.27 -15.50 6.53
N TYR A 69 6.16 -14.18 6.66
CA TYR A 69 4.98 -13.39 6.31
C TYR A 69 5.37 -12.15 5.53
N ASN A 70 4.51 -11.70 4.62
CA ASN A 70 4.71 -10.46 3.88
C ASN A 70 3.36 -9.79 3.59
N TYR A 71 2.90 -8.99 4.54
CA TYR A 71 1.56 -8.40 4.52
C TYR A 71 1.36 -7.37 3.40
N TYR A 72 2.43 -6.71 2.96
CA TYR A 72 2.39 -5.67 1.94
C TYR A 72 2.98 -6.10 0.59
N ASN A 73 3.21 -7.40 0.39
CA ASN A 73 3.84 -7.96 -0.83
C ASN A 73 5.12 -7.23 -1.26
N GLN A 74 5.90 -6.73 -0.28
CA GLN A 74 7.17 -6.06 -0.55
C GLN A 74 8.13 -7.01 -1.29
N GLY A 75 8.71 -6.53 -2.39
CA GLY A 75 9.61 -7.33 -3.21
C GLY A 75 8.94 -8.50 -3.96
N ALA A 76 7.60 -8.59 -3.96
CA ALA A 76 6.85 -9.66 -4.59
C ALA A 76 6.65 -9.44 -6.10
N GLY A 77 7.68 -9.05 -6.80
CA GLY A 77 7.69 -8.96 -8.27
C GLY A 77 8.06 -10.30 -8.91
N LYS A 78 7.41 -10.67 -10.03
CA LYS A 78 7.85 -11.83 -10.83
C LYS A 78 9.21 -11.53 -11.47
N SER A 79 10.18 -12.43 -11.33
CA SER A 79 11.50 -12.30 -11.93
C SER A 79 11.94 -13.63 -12.53
N GLY A 80 12.08 -13.67 -13.83
CA GLY A 80 12.40 -14.91 -14.56
C GLY A 80 11.42 -16.03 -14.24
N ASN A 81 11.93 -17.16 -13.78
CA ASN A 81 11.15 -18.34 -13.40
C ASN A 81 10.65 -18.30 -11.93
N ILE A 82 10.99 -17.26 -11.17
CA ILE A 82 10.60 -17.14 -9.76
C ILE A 82 9.25 -16.41 -9.69
N SER A 83 8.27 -17.02 -9.02
CA SER A 83 6.95 -16.41 -8.84
C SER A 83 7.02 -15.19 -7.91
N ALA A 84 6.05 -14.29 -8.04
CA ALA A 84 5.93 -13.12 -7.17
C ALA A 84 5.85 -13.51 -5.69
N VAL A 85 5.11 -14.56 -5.36
CA VAL A 85 4.99 -15.08 -3.98
C VAL A 85 6.37 -15.49 -3.44
N VAL A 86 7.12 -16.28 -4.19
CA VAL A 86 8.44 -16.74 -3.76
C VAL A 86 9.40 -15.57 -3.59
N ASN A 87 9.44 -14.61 -4.53
CA ASN A 87 10.25 -13.40 -4.38
C ASN A 87 9.88 -12.59 -3.13
N GLY A 88 8.59 -12.43 -2.86
CA GLY A 88 8.11 -11.79 -1.63
C GLY A 88 8.56 -12.51 -0.37
N MET A 89 8.64 -13.85 -0.39
CA MET A 89 9.15 -14.62 0.75
C MET A 89 10.68 -14.56 0.88
N ILE A 90 11.41 -14.59 -0.23
CA ILE A 90 12.87 -14.32 -0.24
C ILE A 90 13.14 -12.95 0.39
N TYR A 91 12.37 -11.93 0.01
CA TYR A 91 12.50 -10.61 0.58
C TYR A 91 12.22 -10.61 2.09
N ALA A 92 11.14 -11.24 2.53
CA ALA A 92 10.74 -11.33 3.93
C ALA A 92 11.74 -12.10 4.82
N SER A 93 12.46 -13.07 4.26
CA SER A 93 13.42 -13.91 4.99
C SER A 93 14.80 -13.29 5.16
N ARG A 94 15.15 -12.26 4.39
CA ARG A 94 16.44 -11.55 4.52
C ARG A 94 16.52 -10.77 5.83
N SER A 95 17.73 -10.57 6.33
CA SER A 95 17.97 -9.75 7.53
C SER A 95 18.05 -8.27 7.19
N ASP A 96 17.34 -7.46 7.99
CA ASP A 96 17.42 -6.00 7.95
C ASP A 96 16.76 -5.45 9.23
N SER A 97 17.55 -4.85 10.09
CA SER A 97 17.10 -4.34 11.39
C SER A 97 16.09 -3.20 11.27
N ASP A 98 16.24 -2.33 10.30
CA ASP A 98 15.42 -1.13 10.15
C ASP A 98 13.97 -1.46 9.80
N SER A 99 13.81 -2.51 8.99
CA SER A 99 12.50 -3.04 8.61
C SER A 99 12.09 -4.28 9.43
N LEU A 100 12.79 -4.60 10.53
CA LEU A 100 12.52 -5.75 11.40
C LEU A 100 12.55 -7.11 10.67
N ARG A 101 13.22 -7.21 9.53
CA ARG A 101 13.42 -8.50 8.85
C ARG A 101 14.50 -9.33 9.58
N PRO A 102 14.35 -10.66 9.60
CA PRO A 102 13.36 -11.48 8.90
C PRO A 102 11.95 -11.39 9.51
N TRP A 103 10.93 -11.35 8.64
CA TRP A 103 9.53 -11.28 9.06
C TRP A 103 8.98 -12.67 9.40
N ASN A 104 9.53 -13.24 10.46
CA ASN A 104 9.18 -14.57 10.96
C ASN A 104 8.01 -14.56 11.96
N THR A 105 7.38 -13.42 12.16
CA THR A 105 6.07 -13.27 12.81
C THR A 105 5.20 -12.32 12.02
N ARG A 106 3.87 -12.44 12.19
CA ARG A 106 2.91 -11.56 11.50
C ARG A 106 3.15 -10.10 11.86
N MET A 107 3.34 -9.82 13.15
CA MET A 107 3.56 -8.45 13.62
C MET A 107 4.87 -7.85 13.12
N LYS A 108 5.96 -8.62 13.03
CA LYS A 108 7.19 -8.11 12.38
C LYS A 108 6.95 -7.70 10.94
N SER A 109 6.15 -8.47 10.20
CA SER A 109 5.79 -8.11 8.83
C SER A 109 4.90 -6.88 8.76
N ILE A 110 3.91 -6.75 9.66
CA ILE A 110 3.00 -5.59 9.69
C ILE A 110 3.78 -4.32 10.07
N VAL A 111 4.55 -4.36 11.14
CA VAL A 111 5.29 -3.19 11.63
C VAL A 111 6.48 -2.88 10.72
N GLY A 112 7.26 -3.89 10.35
CA GLY A 112 8.44 -3.71 9.52
C GLY A 112 8.10 -3.26 8.09
N GLY A 113 7.05 -3.84 7.51
CA GLY A 113 6.55 -3.40 6.21
C GLY A 113 5.99 -1.97 6.24
N ALA A 114 5.33 -1.57 7.34
CA ALA A 114 4.90 -0.19 7.54
C ALA A 114 6.08 0.79 7.61
N LYS A 115 7.15 0.43 8.34
CA LYS A 115 8.39 1.24 8.38
C LYS A 115 8.98 1.43 6.98
N MET A 116 8.96 0.40 6.15
CA MET A 116 9.41 0.52 4.76
C MET A 116 8.55 1.45 3.94
N ILE A 117 7.22 1.34 4.03
CA ILE A 117 6.29 2.27 3.36
C ILE A 117 6.57 3.71 3.82
N GLY A 118 6.70 3.92 5.14
CA GLY A 118 7.02 5.22 5.71
C GLY A 118 8.32 5.79 5.15
N SER A 119 9.42 5.06 5.27
CA SER A 119 10.75 5.54 4.85
C SER A 119 10.90 5.67 3.34
N SER A 120 10.24 4.79 2.55
CA SER A 120 10.37 4.81 1.09
C SER A 120 9.52 5.89 0.44
N TYR A 121 8.33 6.17 0.96
CA TYR A 121 7.36 7.06 0.30
C TYR A 121 6.88 8.20 1.19
N ILE A 122 6.17 7.89 2.27
CA ILE A 122 5.40 8.87 3.05
C ILE A 122 6.31 9.95 3.66
N ASN A 123 7.40 9.54 4.31
CA ASN A 123 8.33 10.45 4.97
C ASN A 123 9.24 11.23 4.00
N ARG A 124 9.15 10.92 2.70
CA ARG A 124 9.78 11.66 1.61
C ARG A 124 8.85 12.68 0.95
N GLY A 125 7.64 12.85 1.48
CA GLY A 125 6.64 13.76 0.94
C GLY A 125 5.64 13.09 -0.01
N GLN A 126 5.85 11.84 -0.41
CA GLN A 126 4.88 11.08 -1.22
C GLN A 126 3.75 10.55 -0.32
N SER A 127 3.05 11.45 0.35
CA SER A 127 2.11 11.16 1.44
C SER A 127 0.70 10.80 0.99
N THR A 128 0.45 10.71 -0.29
CA THR A 128 -0.83 10.28 -0.87
C THR A 128 -0.62 9.18 -1.90
N ILE A 129 -1.66 8.38 -2.18
CA ILE A 129 -1.62 7.35 -3.24
C ILE A 129 -1.22 7.98 -4.59
N TYR A 130 -1.68 9.19 -4.85
CA TYR A 130 -1.32 9.95 -6.06
C TYR A 130 0.18 10.27 -6.08
N TYR A 131 0.72 10.80 -4.99
CA TYR A 131 2.14 11.14 -4.91
C TYR A 131 3.05 9.91 -4.90
N GLU A 132 2.63 8.81 -4.27
CA GLU A 132 3.35 7.54 -4.37
C GLU A 132 3.45 7.06 -5.82
N LYS A 133 2.34 7.20 -6.59
CA LYS A 133 2.32 6.75 -7.98
C LYS A 133 3.11 7.67 -8.91
N PHE A 134 2.89 8.97 -8.84
CA PHE A 134 3.40 9.88 -9.87
C PHE A 134 4.69 10.59 -9.48
N ASP A 135 5.08 10.54 -8.20
CA ASP A 135 6.32 11.16 -7.70
C ASP A 135 6.52 12.61 -8.19
N VAL A 136 5.50 13.44 -8.01
CA VAL A 136 5.53 14.85 -8.46
C VAL A 136 6.08 15.82 -7.41
N VAL A 137 6.44 15.32 -6.20
CA VAL A 137 6.86 16.14 -5.06
C VAL A 137 8.34 16.00 -4.72
N SER A 138 9.05 15.05 -5.32
CA SER A 138 10.48 14.85 -5.06
C SER A 138 11.34 15.87 -5.83
N SER A 139 12.59 16.02 -5.40
CA SER A 139 13.57 16.85 -6.12
C SER A 139 13.95 16.31 -7.51
N SER A 140 13.63 15.05 -7.77
CA SER A 140 13.78 14.40 -9.07
C SER A 140 12.44 13.76 -9.44
N PRO A 141 11.47 14.53 -9.93
CA PRO A 141 10.11 14.06 -10.19
C PRO A 141 10.10 12.85 -11.14
N TYR A 142 9.08 11.99 -10.96
CA TYR A 142 8.77 10.84 -11.81
C TYR A 142 9.72 9.63 -11.69
N TRP A 143 10.78 9.70 -10.90
CA TRP A 143 11.77 8.61 -10.76
C TRP A 143 11.40 7.59 -9.71
N HIS A 144 10.71 7.98 -8.66
CA HIS A 144 10.39 7.10 -7.52
C HIS A 144 8.90 6.74 -7.50
N GLN A 145 8.41 6.10 -8.55
CA GLN A 145 7.02 5.70 -8.70
C GLN A 145 6.75 4.32 -8.08
N TYR A 146 5.63 4.21 -7.35
CA TYR A 146 5.30 2.98 -6.63
C TYR A 146 4.83 1.84 -7.54
N MET A 147 4.06 2.11 -8.58
CA MET A 147 3.44 1.07 -9.41
C MET A 147 3.45 1.45 -10.89
N THR A 148 3.32 0.46 -11.77
CA THR A 148 3.29 0.70 -13.22
C THR A 148 1.92 1.12 -13.73
N ASN A 149 0.83 0.59 -13.16
CA ASN A 149 -0.53 0.88 -13.62
C ASN A 149 -0.94 2.33 -13.31
N VAL A 150 -1.18 3.11 -14.34
CA VAL A 150 -1.56 4.53 -14.23
C VAL A 150 -2.93 4.72 -13.58
N MET A 151 -3.84 3.77 -13.75
CA MET A 151 -5.20 3.85 -13.18
C MET A 151 -5.26 3.36 -11.72
N ALA A 152 -4.18 2.77 -11.21
CA ALA A 152 -4.16 2.24 -9.85
C ALA A 152 -4.48 3.30 -8.78
N PRO A 153 -3.96 4.55 -8.82
CA PRO A 153 -4.30 5.55 -7.81
C PRO A 153 -5.81 5.81 -7.71
N ARG A 154 -6.51 5.85 -8.85
CA ARG A 154 -7.97 6.02 -8.87
C ARG A 154 -8.67 4.84 -8.21
N SER A 155 -8.35 3.62 -8.64
CA SER A 155 -9.00 2.41 -8.10
C SER A 155 -8.68 2.19 -6.63
N GLU A 156 -7.46 2.47 -6.21
CA GLU A 156 -7.02 2.35 -4.81
C GLU A 156 -7.65 3.41 -3.92
N SER A 157 -7.69 4.64 -4.37
CA SER A 157 -8.36 5.73 -3.65
C SER A 157 -9.85 5.47 -3.49
N GLN A 158 -10.50 4.90 -4.51
CA GLN A 158 -11.92 4.53 -4.41
C GLN A 158 -12.13 3.40 -3.40
N LYS A 159 -11.27 2.38 -3.38
CA LYS A 159 -11.32 1.30 -2.38
C LYS A 159 -11.07 1.85 -0.98
N ALA A 160 -10.09 2.72 -0.81
CA ALA A 160 -9.81 3.37 0.45
C ALA A 160 -11.01 4.20 0.92
N ALA A 161 -11.58 5.04 0.05
CA ALA A 161 -12.75 5.85 0.37
C ALA A 161 -13.98 5.01 0.77
N ASN A 162 -14.20 3.89 0.09
CA ASN A 162 -15.30 2.96 0.41
C ASN A 162 -15.06 2.19 1.72
N ALA A 163 -13.82 2.07 2.17
CA ALA A 163 -13.48 1.43 3.42
C ALA A 163 -13.77 2.32 4.66
N TYR A 164 -13.87 3.64 4.49
CA TYR A 164 -14.27 4.53 5.56
C TYR A 164 -15.80 4.51 5.72
N SER A 165 -16.26 4.40 6.97
CA SER A 165 -17.70 4.60 7.27
C SER A 165 -18.08 6.06 7.03
N ASP A 166 -19.36 6.30 6.74
CA ASP A 166 -19.87 7.67 6.58
C ASP A 166 -19.66 8.49 7.86
N SER A 167 -19.88 7.88 9.02
CA SER A 167 -19.56 8.52 10.29
C SER A 167 -18.10 8.98 10.38
N THR A 168 -17.17 8.17 9.92
CA THR A 168 -15.73 8.54 9.91
C THR A 168 -15.48 9.68 8.92
N LYS A 169 -16.06 9.62 7.72
CA LYS A 169 -15.87 10.66 6.68
C LYS A 169 -16.38 12.04 7.13
N TYR A 170 -17.53 12.08 7.84
CA TYR A 170 -18.16 13.35 8.20
C TYR A 170 -17.77 13.88 9.58
N ASN A 171 -17.31 13.01 10.50
CA ASN A 171 -17.02 13.40 11.88
C ASN A 171 -15.51 13.38 12.22
N THR A 172 -14.64 13.08 11.26
CA THR A 172 -13.20 13.12 11.46
C THR A 172 -12.62 14.29 10.65
N GLY A 173 -11.76 15.08 11.27
CA GLY A 173 -11.01 16.14 10.58
C GLY A 173 -10.02 15.51 9.59
N LEU A 174 -10.44 15.27 8.36
CA LEU A 174 -9.59 14.76 7.30
C LEU A 174 -8.81 15.91 6.65
N VAL A 175 -7.52 15.70 6.43
CA VAL A 175 -6.67 16.62 5.69
C VAL A 175 -6.52 16.07 4.26
N PHE A 176 -6.87 16.90 3.28
CA PHE A 176 -6.73 16.58 1.86
C PHE A 176 -5.54 17.34 1.28
N THR A 177 -4.66 16.64 0.61
CA THR A 177 -3.58 17.24 -0.18
C THR A 177 -3.94 17.14 -1.65
N ILE A 178 -4.20 18.28 -2.27
CA ILE A 178 -4.63 18.37 -3.67
C ILE A 178 -3.49 19.00 -4.47
N PRO A 179 -2.91 18.28 -5.45
CA PRO A 179 -1.88 18.86 -6.31
C PRO A 179 -2.50 19.94 -7.20
N VAL A 180 -1.82 21.08 -7.30
CA VAL A 180 -2.16 22.17 -8.22
C VAL A 180 -0.96 22.37 -9.14
N TYR A 181 -1.20 22.35 -10.44
CA TYR A 181 -0.16 22.52 -11.46
C TYR A 181 -0.27 23.92 -12.10
N ASP A 182 0.85 24.50 -12.48
CA ASP A 182 0.92 25.87 -13.01
C ASP A 182 0.03 26.10 -14.26
N ASN A 183 -0.11 25.09 -15.10
CA ASN A 183 -0.89 25.14 -16.33
C ASN A 183 -2.19 24.33 -16.26
N MET A 184 -2.84 24.28 -15.10
CA MET A 184 -4.14 23.63 -15.01
C MET A 184 -5.17 24.31 -15.89
N PRO A 185 -6.01 23.55 -16.63
CA PRO A 185 -7.09 24.13 -17.41
C PRO A 185 -8.07 24.87 -16.50
N GLN A 186 -8.63 25.98 -17.00
CA GLN A 186 -9.61 26.77 -16.26
C GLN A 186 -10.94 26.04 -16.05
N GLU A 187 -11.27 25.14 -16.97
CA GLU A 187 -12.44 24.26 -16.84
C GLU A 187 -12.00 22.84 -16.43
N THR A 188 -12.84 22.20 -15.63
CA THR A 188 -12.59 20.83 -15.23
C THR A 188 -12.70 19.90 -16.44
N CYS A 189 -11.66 19.11 -16.69
CA CYS A 189 -11.75 18.02 -17.65
C CYS A 189 -12.83 17.03 -17.21
N THR A 190 -13.69 16.61 -18.15
CA THR A 190 -14.57 15.48 -17.90
C THR A 190 -13.74 14.25 -17.56
N ALA A 191 -14.17 13.49 -16.55
CA ALA A 191 -13.54 12.20 -16.28
C ALA A 191 -13.64 11.34 -17.55
N PRO A 192 -12.60 10.58 -17.91
CA PRO A 192 -12.71 9.62 -19.00
C PRO A 192 -13.91 8.71 -18.75
N ASP A 193 -14.77 8.54 -19.73
CA ASP A 193 -15.92 7.63 -19.63
C ASP A 193 -15.43 6.25 -19.23
N GLY A 194 -16.13 5.60 -18.28
CA GLY A 194 -15.64 4.46 -17.54
C GLY A 194 -15.38 3.16 -18.34
N ASP A 195 -15.59 3.17 -19.64
CA ASP A 195 -15.41 2.04 -20.56
C ASP A 195 -14.23 2.24 -21.53
N GLY A 196 -13.48 3.32 -21.37
CA GLY A 196 -12.27 3.56 -22.17
C GLY A 196 -11.15 2.58 -21.78
N ASP A 197 -10.64 1.86 -22.77
CA ASP A 197 -9.44 1.04 -22.64
C ASP A 197 -8.31 1.88 -22.02
N PRO A 198 -7.73 1.48 -20.87
CA PRO A 198 -6.60 2.18 -20.26
C PRO A 198 -5.41 2.38 -21.20
N GLY A 199 -5.32 1.57 -22.27
CA GLY A 199 -4.33 1.70 -23.33
C GLY A 199 -4.51 2.97 -24.18
N ASN A 200 -5.72 3.44 -24.41
CA ASN A 200 -5.97 4.65 -25.19
C ASN A 200 -5.64 5.95 -24.41
N LEU A 201 -5.86 5.95 -23.09
CA LEU A 201 -5.51 7.10 -22.26
C LEU A 201 -3.99 7.35 -22.19
N LEU A 202 -3.18 6.31 -22.37
CA LEU A 202 -1.72 6.44 -22.41
C LEU A 202 -1.23 7.02 -23.76
N SER A 203 -1.90 6.69 -24.87
CA SER A 203 -1.52 7.25 -26.20
C SER A 203 -1.79 8.75 -26.25
N ASP A 204 -2.90 9.21 -25.68
CA ASP A 204 -3.29 10.62 -25.70
C ASP A 204 -2.48 11.50 -24.73
N MET A 205 -1.94 10.92 -23.65
CA MET A 205 -1.06 11.62 -22.70
C MET A 205 0.40 11.71 -23.16
N TYR A 206 0.83 10.86 -24.11
CA TYR A 206 2.23 10.84 -24.57
C TYR A 206 2.46 11.61 -25.88
N VAL A 207 1.42 12.12 -26.54
CA VAL A 207 1.55 12.74 -27.88
C VAL A 207 1.85 14.24 -27.83
N ASP A 208 1.63 14.93 -26.70
CA ASP A 208 1.78 16.40 -26.66
C ASP A 208 2.87 16.89 -25.70
N GLY A 209 4.08 16.42 -25.84
CA GLY A 209 5.08 17.11 -25.10
C GLY A 209 6.48 16.59 -25.05
N HIS A 210 7.16 16.49 -26.18
CA HIS A 210 8.61 16.84 -26.24
C HIS A 210 9.06 16.81 -27.69
N SER A 211 9.08 17.97 -28.29
CA SER A 211 10.10 18.34 -29.27
C SER A 211 11.16 19.17 -28.57
#